data_cda3e7e1fd6d5378b8181141e9f20ca6
#
_entry.id   cda3e7e1fd6d5378b8181141e9f20ca6
#
_cell.length_a   1.000
_cell.length_b   1.000
_cell.length_c   1.000
_cell.angle_alpha   90.00
_cell.angle_beta   90.00
_cell.angle_gamma   90.00
#
_symmetry.space_group_name_H-M   'P 1'
#
loop_
_entity.id
_entity.type
_entity.pdbx_description
1 polymer ?
#
loop_
_entity_poly.entity_id
_entity_poly.type
_entity_poly.pdbx_seq_one_letter_code
_entity_poly.pdbx_strand_id
1 'polypeptide(L)'
;MVFKATGNKSNSVILFFHAMGVTGESSMPVAEKMAEKYYCIMPTSTVYCPGQRYQSKRDEIQQIVRFLGNHEIKEIELIVASSIGADLAMAFLTETKITVKHVFFDGGQFAQIGKATRRIMVPFLYIAMKSLYWSKGKTLKRIMWCDDDKIKPYFIEAGKNLTYGNLRRQLADSLEDKPFPELSEELQKHTFWEFGSIEEHFKYRNAVMQTYIHGNFPVFEGFNHMQYQIRDPEGFARMLETIIEIDRLPELTFTLL
;
A
#
# COMPACT_ATOMS: atom_id res chain seq x y z
N MET A 1 5.03 11.96 -10.14
CA MET A 1 3.98 11.40 -9.25
C MET A 1 2.71 12.23 -9.38
N VAL A 2 1.54 11.64 -9.27
CA VAL A 2 0.24 12.33 -9.24
C VAL A 2 -0.36 12.14 -7.85
N PHE A 3 -0.91 13.20 -7.29
CA PHE A 3 -1.53 13.18 -5.98
C PHE A 3 -3.03 13.41 -6.10
N LYS A 4 -3.82 12.55 -5.49
CA LYS A 4 -5.25 12.77 -5.24
C LYS A 4 -5.45 12.94 -3.75
N ALA A 5 -6.42 13.73 -3.38
CA ALA A 5 -6.76 13.93 -1.98
C ALA A 5 -8.27 14.17 -1.81
N THR A 6 -8.79 13.83 -0.64
CA THR A 6 -10.16 14.09 -0.21
C THR A 6 -10.18 14.48 1.27
N GLY A 7 -11.23 15.16 1.69
CA GLY A 7 -11.35 15.69 3.05
C GLY A 7 -10.86 17.14 3.19
N ASN A 8 -11.03 17.69 4.38
CA ASN A 8 -10.62 19.07 4.67
C ASN A 8 -9.11 19.12 4.96
N LYS A 9 -8.39 20.03 4.28
CA LYS A 9 -6.93 20.21 4.44
C LYS A 9 -6.49 20.62 5.84
N SER A 10 -7.39 21.11 6.68
CA SER A 10 -7.10 21.47 8.08
C SER A 10 -7.17 20.25 9.03
N ASN A 11 -7.67 19.12 8.56
CA ASN A 11 -7.77 17.91 9.37
C ASN A 11 -6.43 17.16 9.43
N SER A 12 -6.30 16.26 10.41
CA SER A 12 -5.17 15.32 10.50
C SER A 12 -5.02 14.50 9.22
N VAL A 13 -3.78 14.22 8.83
CA VAL A 13 -3.46 13.63 7.53
C VAL A 13 -3.39 12.12 7.59
N ILE A 14 -4.02 11.45 6.63
CA ILE A 14 -3.80 10.03 6.33
C ILE A 14 -3.13 9.92 4.97
N LEU A 15 -2.02 9.18 4.91
CA LEU A 15 -1.26 8.95 3.68
C LEU A 15 -1.39 7.50 3.24
N PHE A 16 -1.91 7.27 2.02
CA PHE A 16 -2.11 5.93 1.46
C PHE A 16 -1.02 5.59 0.44
N PHE A 17 -0.37 4.45 0.63
CA PHE A 17 0.57 3.87 -0.35
C PHE A 17 -0.08 2.66 -1.03
N HIS A 18 -0.36 2.78 -2.32
CA HIS A 18 -1.13 1.78 -3.06
C HIS A 18 -0.32 0.53 -3.44
N ALA A 19 -1.04 -0.55 -3.71
CA ALA A 19 -0.48 -1.82 -4.18
C ALA A 19 0.06 -1.75 -5.62
N MET A 20 0.77 -2.80 -6.03
CA MET A 20 1.24 -2.98 -7.41
C MET A 20 0.05 -3.16 -8.37
N GLY A 21 0.15 -2.51 -9.53
CA GLY A 21 -0.84 -2.67 -10.61
C GLY A 21 -2.08 -1.82 -10.48
N VAL A 22 -2.19 -0.95 -9.47
CA VAL A 22 -3.27 0.03 -9.31
C VAL A 22 -2.71 1.44 -9.20
N THR A 23 -3.57 2.45 -9.31
CA THR A 23 -3.24 3.85 -9.01
C THR A 23 -3.53 4.18 -7.54
N GLY A 24 -3.04 5.31 -7.04
CA GLY A 24 -3.34 5.78 -5.68
C GLY A 24 -4.84 5.91 -5.41
N GLU A 25 -5.61 6.23 -6.43
CA GLU A 25 -7.09 6.34 -6.35
C GLU A 25 -7.78 5.02 -5.98
N SER A 26 -7.08 3.87 -6.02
CA SER A 26 -7.63 2.59 -5.53
C SER A 26 -8.00 2.61 -4.04
N SER A 27 -7.42 3.53 -3.27
CA SER A 27 -7.76 3.76 -1.86
C SER A 27 -8.96 4.71 -1.67
N MET A 28 -9.48 5.33 -2.75
CA MET A 28 -10.58 6.31 -2.68
C MET A 28 -11.81 5.77 -1.95
N PRO A 29 -12.28 4.51 -2.17
CA PRO A 29 -13.45 4.00 -1.46
C PRO A 29 -13.32 4.02 0.06
N VAL A 30 -12.12 3.80 0.60
CA VAL A 30 -11.82 3.91 2.03
C VAL A 30 -11.64 5.37 2.43
N ALA A 31 -10.85 6.13 1.66
CA ALA A 31 -10.54 7.53 1.94
C ALA A 31 -11.78 8.43 2.02
N GLU A 32 -12.79 8.21 1.15
CA GLU A 32 -14.05 8.95 1.19
C GLU A 32 -14.84 8.71 2.48
N LYS A 33 -14.75 7.53 3.09
CA LYS A 33 -15.41 7.22 4.38
C LYS A 33 -14.73 7.95 5.54
N MET A 34 -13.44 8.23 5.43
CA MET A 34 -12.65 8.94 6.45
C MET A 34 -12.59 10.45 6.21
N ALA A 35 -13.04 10.95 5.06
CA ALA A 35 -12.87 12.33 4.61
C ALA A 35 -13.56 13.39 5.47
N GLU A 36 -14.55 13.02 6.27
CA GLU A 36 -15.22 13.93 7.22
C GLU A 36 -14.26 14.35 8.34
N LYS A 37 -13.46 13.42 8.85
CA LYS A 37 -12.55 13.60 9.99
C LYS A 37 -11.09 13.86 9.57
N TYR A 38 -10.66 13.35 8.41
CA TYR A 38 -9.27 13.34 8.00
C TYR A 38 -9.05 13.92 6.61
N TYR A 39 -7.85 14.43 6.38
CA TYR A 39 -7.36 14.77 5.04
C TYR A 39 -6.57 13.59 4.48
N CYS A 40 -7.19 12.86 3.57
CA CYS A 40 -6.65 11.65 2.97
C CYS A 40 -5.89 11.97 1.68
N ILE A 41 -4.60 11.58 1.61
CA ILE A 41 -3.71 11.84 0.48
C ILE A 41 -3.32 10.49 -0.15
N MET A 42 -3.49 10.38 -1.46
CA MET A 42 -3.29 9.16 -2.25
C MET A 42 -2.32 9.44 -3.41
N PRO A 43 -1.00 9.34 -3.20
CA PRO A 43 -0.03 9.45 -4.29
C PRO A 43 -0.13 8.24 -5.23
N THR A 44 -0.09 8.47 -6.53
CA THR A 44 0.14 7.44 -7.55
C THR A 44 1.61 7.42 -7.90
N SER A 45 2.27 6.27 -7.72
CA SER A 45 3.68 6.08 -8.11
C SER A 45 3.94 6.46 -9.56
N THR A 46 5.11 7.05 -9.83
CA THR A 46 5.53 7.42 -11.19
C THR A 46 5.57 6.22 -12.15
N VAL A 47 5.58 4.99 -11.62
CA VAL A 47 5.44 3.74 -12.40
C VAL A 47 4.18 3.76 -13.26
N TYR A 48 3.08 4.32 -12.71
CA TYR A 48 1.75 4.31 -13.33
C TYR A 48 1.29 5.69 -13.83
N CYS A 49 2.15 6.72 -13.71
CA CYS A 49 1.82 8.06 -14.20
C CYS A 49 2.15 8.19 -15.69
N PRO A 50 1.25 8.81 -16.51
CA PRO A 50 1.47 9.00 -17.94
C PRO A 50 2.77 9.76 -18.23
N GLY A 51 3.60 9.22 -19.12
CA GLY A 51 4.83 9.88 -19.57
C GLY A 51 5.95 10.01 -18.52
N GLN A 52 5.73 9.55 -17.29
CA GLN A 52 6.74 9.62 -16.23
C GLN A 52 7.63 8.37 -16.24
N ARG A 53 8.88 8.57 -15.81
CA ARG A 53 9.86 7.50 -15.62
C ARG A 53 10.11 7.32 -14.16
N TYR A 54 9.88 6.11 -13.64
CA TYR A 54 10.31 5.73 -12.29
C TYR A 54 11.85 5.77 -12.21
N GLN A 55 12.38 6.52 -11.26
CA GLN A 55 13.83 6.63 -11.02
C GLN A 55 14.27 5.69 -9.90
N SER A 56 13.76 5.91 -8.69
CA SER A 56 14.04 5.11 -7.50
C SER A 56 12.98 5.36 -6.40
N LYS A 57 12.95 4.52 -5.37
CA LYS A 57 12.18 4.74 -4.14
C LYS A 57 12.48 6.10 -3.52
N ARG A 58 13.76 6.44 -3.45
CA ARG A 58 14.22 7.73 -2.89
C ARG A 58 13.62 8.91 -3.65
N ASP A 59 13.56 8.84 -4.98
CA ASP A 59 12.93 9.90 -5.79
C ASP A 59 11.42 9.98 -5.52
N GLU A 60 10.72 8.84 -5.39
CA GLU A 60 9.31 8.81 -4.98
C GLU A 60 9.10 9.48 -3.62
N ILE A 61 9.92 9.13 -2.63
CA ILE A 61 9.88 9.74 -1.29
C ILE A 61 10.11 11.24 -1.36
N GLN A 62 11.10 11.71 -2.11
CA GLN A 62 11.37 13.14 -2.28
C GLN A 62 10.20 13.90 -2.90
N GLN A 63 9.48 13.27 -3.85
CA GLN A 63 8.27 13.86 -4.43
C GLN A 63 7.15 13.97 -3.39
N ILE A 64 6.96 12.94 -2.55
CA ILE A 64 5.99 12.95 -1.45
C ILE A 64 6.35 14.02 -0.42
N VAL A 65 7.59 14.05 0.06
CA VAL A 65 8.07 15.05 1.03
C VAL A 65 7.90 16.47 0.50
N ARG A 66 8.19 16.70 -0.79
CA ARG A 66 7.99 18.00 -1.43
C ARG A 66 6.49 18.38 -1.48
N PHE A 67 5.62 17.43 -1.80
CA PHE A 67 4.18 17.66 -1.78
C PHE A 67 3.69 18.02 -0.37
N LEU A 68 4.09 17.26 0.64
CA LEU A 68 3.73 17.51 2.04
C LEU A 68 4.27 18.88 2.51
N GLY A 69 5.51 19.21 2.17
CA GLY A 69 6.12 20.51 2.49
C GLY A 69 5.40 21.69 1.84
N ASN A 70 4.96 21.57 0.59
CA ASN A 70 4.18 22.60 -0.10
C ASN A 70 2.78 22.80 0.52
N HIS A 71 2.31 21.86 1.30
CA HIS A 71 1.04 21.93 2.03
C HIS A 71 1.25 22.13 3.55
N GLU A 72 2.49 22.43 3.98
CA GLU A 72 2.87 22.67 5.37
C GLU A 72 2.58 21.50 6.32
N ILE A 73 2.48 20.27 5.77
CA ILE A 73 2.22 19.05 6.52
C ILE A 73 3.53 18.54 7.11
N LYS A 74 3.62 18.51 8.44
CA LYS A 74 4.80 18.07 9.21
C LYS A 74 4.55 16.76 9.97
N GLU A 75 3.29 16.38 10.10
CA GLU A 75 2.85 15.21 10.84
C GLU A 75 1.79 14.44 10.04
N ILE A 76 1.85 13.12 10.11
CA ILE A 76 0.90 12.19 9.52
C ILE A 76 0.28 11.38 10.66
N GLU A 77 -1.03 11.39 10.73
CA GLU A 77 -1.79 10.65 11.75
C GLU A 77 -1.71 9.14 11.52
N LEU A 78 -1.90 8.72 10.25
CA LEU A 78 -1.83 7.33 9.87
C LEU A 78 -1.23 7.17 8.47
N ILE A 79 -0.33 6.23 8.32
CA ILE A 79 0.04 5.65 7.02
C ILE A 79 -0.72 4.35 6.82
N VAL A 80 -1.42 4.22 5.69
CA VAL A 80 -2.02 2.97 5.21
C VAL A 80 -1.25 2.51 3.98
N ALA A 81 -0.62 1.34 4.05
CA ALA A 81 0.24 0.89 2.96
C ALA A 81 -0.07 -0.56 2.56
N SER A 82 -0.48 -0.74 1.32
CA SER A 82 -0.95 -2.02 0.80
C SER A 82 0.12 -2.68 -0.07
N SER A 83 0.39 -3.97 0.17
CA SER A 83 1.27 -4.80 -0.68
C SER A 83 2.66 -4.15 -0.88
N ILE A 84 3.07 -3.91 -2.14
CA ILE A 84 4.35 -3.24 -2.46
C ILE A 84 4.43 -1.81 -1.93
N GLY A 85 3.28 -1.18 -1.65
CA GLY A 85 3.23 0.13 -1.00
C GLY A 85 3.87 0.12 0.38
N ALA A 86 3.87 -1.02 1.08
CA ALA A 86 4.55 -1.18 2.36
C ALA A 86 6.07 -0.95 2.27
N ASP A 87 6.71 -1.42 1.18
CA ASP A 87 8.14 -1.19 0.96
C ASP A 87 8.47 0.30 0.77
N LEU A 88 7.63 1.05 0.05
CA LEU A 88 7.79 2.50 -0.08
C LEU A 88 7.50 3.23 1.24
N ALA A 89 6.49 2.79 1.99
CA ALA A 89 6.16 3.36 3.29
C ALA A 89 7.28 3.12 4.32
N MET A 90 7.88 1.92 4.35
CA MET A 90 9.04 1.63 5.20
C MET A 90 10.24 2.55 4.89
N ALA A 91 10.53 2.76 3.61
CA ALA A 91 11.58 3.70 3.21
C ALA A 91 11.21 5.15 3.58
N PHE A 92 9.94 5.56 3.45
CA PHE A 92 9.48 6.86 3.89
C PHE A 92 9.67 7.07 5.39
N LEU A 93 9.30 6.09 6.22
CA LEU A 93 9.45 6.13 7.69
C LEU A 93 10.91 6.28 8.13
N THR A 94 11.86 5.69 7.40
CA THR A 94 13.27 5.66 7.79
C THR A 94 14.11 6.77 7.14
N GLU A 95 13.68 7.31 5.99
CA GLU A 95 14.45 8.32 5.24
C GLU A 95 13.92 9.75 5.44
N THR A 96 12.79 9.95 6.15
CA THR A 96 12.21 11.28 6.35
C THR A 96 12.22 11.69 7.82
N LYS A 97 12.01 13.01 8.06
CA LYS A 97 11.85 13.59 9.41
C LYS A 97 10.38 13.94 9.70
N ILE A 98 9.45 13.48 8.86
CA ILE A 98 8.03 13.70 9.06
C ILE A 98 7.57 12.77 10.18
N THR A 99 6.91 13.34 11.17
CA THR A 99 6.35 12.55 12.28
C THR A 99 5.20 11.72 11.78
N VAL A 100 5.19 10.43 12.12
CA VAL A 100 4.10 9.50 11.81
C VAL A 100 3.66 8.86 13.11
N LYS A 101 2.36 8.94 13.42
CA LYS A 101 1.82 8.39 14.68
C LYS A 101 1.49 6.91 14.56
N HIS A 102 0.75 6.54 13.52
CA HIS A 102 0.28 5.17 13.32
C HIS A 102 0.65 4.66 11.94
N VAL A 103 0.85 3.36 11.81
CA VAL A 103 1.09 2.70 10.52
C VAL A 103 0.25 1.42 10.43
N PHE A 104 -0.44 1.24 9.31
CA PHE A 104 -1.16 0.03 9.00
C PHE A 104 -0.68 -0.54 7.66
N PHE A 105 -0.08 -1.71 7.71
CA PHE A 105 0.33 -2.49 6.54
C PHE A 105 -0.72 -3.54 6.23
N ASP A 106 -1.35 -3.46 5.06
CA ASP A 106 -2.35 -4.40 4.57
C ASP A 106 -1.70 -5.35 3.56
N GLY A 107 -1.43 -6.58 3.97
CA GLY A 107 -0.76 -7.57 3.15
C GLY A 107 0.63 -7.12 2.68
N GLY A 108 1.41 -6.51 3.54
CA GLY A 108 2.67 -5.87 3.17
C GLY A 108 3.62 -6.78 2.40
N GLN A 109 4.22 -6.27 1.32
CA GLN A 109 5.21 -6.98 0.52
C GLN A 109 6.58 -6.93 1.23
N PHE A 110 6.87 -7.93 2.04
CA PHE A 110 8.15 -8.07 2.75
C PHE A 110 9.04 -9.18 2.17
N ALA A 111 8.77 -9.58 0.92
CA ALA A 111 9.52 -10.61 0.24
C ALA A 111 10.86 -10.09 -0.30
N GLN A 112 11.91 -10.82 -0.01
CA GLN A 112 13.21 -10.66 -0.64
C GLN A 112 13.31 -11.61 -1.82
N ILE A 113 13.52 -11.10 -3.02
CA ILE A 113 13.55 -11.91 -4.24
C ILE A 113 14.91 -11.74 -4.93
N GLY A 114 15.62 -12.84 -5.10
CA GLY A 114 16.93 -12.83 -5.75
C GLY A 114 16.90 -12.25 -7.17
N LYS A 115 18.01 -11.62 -7.61
CA LYS A 115 18.14 -10.95 -8.92
C LYS A 115 17.74 -11.79 -10.10
N ALA A 116 18.07 -13.09 -10.10
CA ALA A 116 17.73 -14.01 -11.20
C ALA A 116 16.22 -14.24 -11.29
N THR A 117 15.56 -14.51 -10.16
CA THR A 117 14.10 -14.70 -10.09
C THR A 117 13.37 -13.44 -10.52
N ARG A 118 13.79 -12.26 -10.07
CA ARG A 118 13.22 -10.97 -10.50
C ARG A 118 13.31 -10.79 -12.02
N ARG A 119 14.47 -11.11 -12.60
CA ARG A 119 14.68 -10.97 -14.06
C ARG A 119 13.71 -11.84 -14.86
N ILE A 120 13.37 -13.01 -14.37
CA ILE A 120 12.39 -13.91 -14.97
C ILE A 120 10.96 -13.42 -14.72
N MET A 121 10.66 -12.95 -13.52
CA MET A 121 9.33 -12.53 -13.10
C MET A 121 8.82 -11.29 -13.85
N VAL A 122 9.69 -10.30 -14.10
CA VAL A 122 9.30 -9.00 -14.67
C VAL A 122 8.52 -9.11 -15.99
N PRO A 123 8.95 -9.89 -17.00
CA PRO A 123 8.19 -10.02 -18.26
C PRO A 123 6.79 -10.59 -18.05
N PHE A 124 6.64 -11.59 -17.19
CA PHE A 124 5.33 -12.22 -16.90
C PHE A 124 4.40 -11.25 -16.18
N LEU A 125 4.88 -10.55 -15.16
CA LEU A 125 4.12 -9.52 -14.45
C LEU A 125 3.72 -8.36 -15.40
N TYR A 126 4.63 -7.94 -16.26
CA TYR A 126 4.32 -6.90 -17.26
C TYR A 126 3.18 -7.32 -18.17
N ILE A 127 3.24 -8.53 -18.73
CA ILE A 127 2.19 -9.07 -19.61
C ILE A 127 0.87 -9.20 -18.84
N ALA A 128 0.91 -9.74 -17.61
CA ALA A 128 -0.27 -9.88 -16.76
C ALA A 128 -0.94 -8.53 -16.51
N MET A 129 -0.18 -7.51 -16.11
CA MET A 129 -0.72 -6.17 -15.88
C MET A 129 -1.23 -5.49 -17.15
N LYS A 130 -0.51 -5.64 -18.28
CA LYS A 130 -0.96 -5.13 -19.57
C LYS A 130 -2.23 -5.82 -20.07
N SER A 131 -2.40 -7.11 -19.73
CA SER A 131 -3.61 -7.85 -20.10
C SER A 131 -4.87 -7.26 -19.45
N LEU A 132 -4.77 -6.66 -18.27
CA LEU A 132 -5.88 -5.96 -17.63
C LEU A 132 -6.36 -4.75 -18.43
N TYR A 133 -5.43 -3.96 -18.98
CA TYR A 133 -5.77 -2.86 -19.87
C TYR A 133 -6.37 -3.39 -21.20
N TRP A 134 -5.73 -4.33 -21.86
CA TRP A 134 -6.16 -4.85 -23.16
C TRP A 134 -7.51 -5.57 -23.08
N SER A 135 -7.76 -6.30 -22.01
CA SER A 135 -9.02 -7.05 -21.79
C SER A 135 -10.11 -6.22 -21.13
N LYS A 136 -9.87 -4.91 -20.85
CA LYS A 136 -10.77 -4.05 -20.08
C LYS A 136 -11.16 -4.68 -18.73
N GLY A 137 -10.17 -5.23 -18.03
CA GLY A 137 -10.31 -5.84 -16.70
C GLY A 137 -10.82 -7.28 -16.68
N LYS A 138 -11.18 -7.88 -17.83
CA LYS A 138 -11.73 -9.27 -17.87
C LYS A 138 -10.75 -10.34 -17.36
N THR A 139 -9.45 -10.05 -17.37
CA THR A 139 -8.42 -10.98 -16.87
C THR A 139 -8.14 -10.86 -15.39
N LEU A 140 -8.78 -9.91 -14.67
CA LEU A 140 -8.49 -9.63 -13.25
C LEU A 140 -8.60 -10.89 -12.38
N LYS A 141 -9.67 -11.67 -12.51
CA LYS A 141 -9.90 -12.91 -11.76
C LYS A 141 -8.79 -13.97 -11.93
N ARG A 142 -8.02 -13.90 -13.06
CA ARG A 142 -6.90 -14.81 -13.30
C ARG A 142 -5.58 -14.34 -12.68
N ILE A 143 -5.52 -13.05 -12.33
CA ILE A 143 -4.32 -12.38 -11.83
C ILE A 143 -4.42 -12.17 -10.32
N MET A 144 -5.64 -11.86 -9.86
CA MET A 144 -5.98 -11.72 -8.46
C MET A 144 -7.12 -12.66 -8.07
N TRP A 145 -7.28 -12.88 -6.76
CA TRP A 145 -8.38 -13.64 -6.17
C TRP A 145 -9.76 -13.02 -6.42
N CYS A 146 -9.82 -11.72 -6.77
CA CYS A 146 -11.07 -10.99 -6.87
C CYS A 146 -11.41 -10.57 -8.31
N ASP A 147 -12.71 -10.41 -8.57
CA ASP A 147 -13.29 -9.89 -9.81
C ASP A 147 -14.29 -8.76 -9.48
N ASP A 148 -13.88 -7.87 -8.56
CA ASP A 148 -14.70 -6.74 -8.14
C ASP A 148 -14.66 -5.61 -9.17
N ASP A 149 -15.82 -5.21 -9.67
CA ASP A 149 -15.94 -4.13 -10.65
C ASP A 149 -15.50 -2.78 -10.12
N LYS A 150 -15.54 -2.58 -8.80
CA LYS A 150 -15.12 -1.32 -8.17
C LYS A 150 -13.61 -1.08 -8.27
N ILE A 151 -12.79 -2.15 -8.25
CA ILE A 151 -11.32 -2.01 -8.32
C ILE A 151 -10.79 -2.08 -9.76
N LYS A 152 -11.53 -2.67 -10.70
CA LYS A 152 -11.14 -2.82 -12.12
C LYS A 152 -10.64 -1.53 -12.78
N PRO A 153 -11.29 -0.36 -12.62
CA PRO A 153 -10.86 0.88 -13.26
C PRO A 153 -9.41 1.26 -12.90
N TYR A 154 -9.00 1.06 -11.66
CA TYR A 154 -7.65 1.40 -11.18
C TYR A 154 -6.58 0.49 -11.77
N PHE A 155 -6.89 -0.80 -11.96
CA PHE A 155 -6.01 -1.74 -12.65
C PHE A 155 -5.89 -1.42 -14.15
N ILE A 156 -7.00 -1.07 -14.80
CA ILE A 156 -7.01 -0.70 -16.23
C ILE A 156 -6.16 0.54 -16.45
N GLU A 157 -6.32 1.58 -15.63
CA GLU A 157 -5.57 2.82 -15.76
C GLU A 157 -4.07 2.61 -15.47
N ALA A 158 -3.74 1.86 -14.42
CA ALA A 158 -2.35 1.50 -14.14
C ALA A 158 -1.74 0.68 -15.30
N GLY A 159 -2.44 -0.34 -15.80
CA GLY A 159 -2.01 -1.14 -16.94
C GLY A 159 -1.83 -0.34 -18.22
N LYS A 160 -2.68 0.68 -18.49
CA LYS A 160 -2.55 1.61 -19.63
C LYS A 160 -1.22 2.33 -19.59
N ASN A 161 -0.84 2.90 -18.45
CA ASN A 161 0.33 3.77 -18.30
C ASN A 161 1.63 3.01 -18.02
N LEU A 162 1.55 1.75 -17.58
CA LEU A 162 2.69 0.92 -17.23
C LEU A 162 3.64 0.74 -18.43
N THR A 163 4.94 0.96 -18.22
CA THR A 163 5.99 0.58 -19.15
C THR A 163 6.85 -0.55 -18.57
N TYR A 164 7.40 -1.40 -19.44
CA TYR A 164 8.31 -2.47 -19.03
C TYR A 164 9.52 -1.93 -18.23
N GLY A 165 10.06 -0.80 -18.68
CA GLY A 165 11.19 -0.14 -18.03
C GLY A 165 10.87 0.34 -16.61
N ASN A 166 9.68 0.89 -16.40
CA ASN A 166 9.24 1.35 -15.06
C ASN A 166 9.05 0.16 -14.12
N LEU A 167 8.32 -0.88 -14.54
CA LEU A 167 8.11 -2.06 -13.73
C LEU A 167 9.43 -2.73 -13.34
N ARG A 168 10.35 -2.90 -14.31
CA ARG A 168 11.67 -3.49 -14.05
C ARG A 168 12.46 -2.70 -13.01
N ARG A 169 12.46 -1.36 -13.09
CA ARG A 169 13.16 -0.51 -12.11
C ARG A 169 12.52 -0.57 -10.74
N GLN A 170 11.19 -0.47 -10.66
CA GLN A 170 10.48 -0.60 -9.40
C GLN A 170 10.79 -1.93 -8.70
N LEU A 171 10.64 -3.06 -9.40
CA LEU A 171 10.88 -4.37 -8.81
C LEU A 171 12.36 -4.60 -8.46
N ALA A 172 13.29 -3.98 -9.19
CA ALA A 172 14.71 -4.03 -8.83
C ALA A 172 15.00 -3.29 -7.53
N ASP A 173 14.27 -2.20 -7.26
CA ASP A 173 14.44 -1.34 -6.11
C ASP A 173 13.66 -1.84 -4.87
N SER A 174 12.45 -2.39 -5.09
CA SER A 174 11.55 -2.80 -4.01
C SER A 174 11.77 -4.22 -3.50
N LEU A 175 12.23 -5.14 -4.33
CA LEU A 175 12.44 -6.55 -3.96
C LEU A 175 13.93 -6.87 -3.77
N GLU A 176 14.73 -5.86 -3.46
CA GLU A 176 16.15 -6.05 -3.22
C GLU A 176 16.37 -6.82 -1.91
N ASP A 177 17.37 -7.71 -1.94
CA ASP A 177 17.77 -8.50 -0.78
C ASP A 177 18.53 -7.58 0.21
N LYS A 178 17.76 -6.90 1.04
CA LYS A 178 18.24 -6.01 2.11
C LYS A 178 17.60 -6.44 3.44
N PRO A 179 18.30 -6.22 4.56
CA PRO A 179 17.66 -6.39 5.88
C PRO A 179 16.46 -5.45 6.02
N PHE A 180 15.52 -5.86 6.85
CA PHE A 180 14.39 -4.99 7.21
C PHE A 180 14.93 -3.71 7.85
N PRO A 181 14.38 -2.53 7.49
CA PRO A 181 14.79 -1.26 8.09
C PRO A 181 14.53 -1.23 9.60
N GLU A 182 15.37 -0.56 10.36
CA GLU A 182 15.13 -0.36 11.79
C GLU A 182 13.99 0.64 12.01
N LEU A 183 13.06 0.28 12.85
CA LEU A 183 12.01 1.17 13.38
C LEU A 183 12.21 1.33 14.88
N SER A 184 11.98 2.53 15.40
CA SER A 184 12.01 2.76 16.85
C SER A 184 10.97 1.88 17.56
N GLU A 185 11.27 1.46 18.80
CA GLU A 185 10.32 0.69 19.60
C GLU A 185 8.95 1.39 19.72
N GLU A 186 8.96 2.71 19.88
CA GLU A 186 7.74 3.51 19.95
C GLU A 186 6.90 3.39 18.68
N LEU A 187 7.51 3.56 17.51
CA LEU A 187 6.78 3.44 16.25
C LEU A 187 6.29 2.00 16.02
N GLN A 188 7.05 0.99 16.46
CA GLN A 188 6.61 -0.40 16.35
C GLN A 188 5.31 -0.64 17.13
N LYS A 189 5.15 -0.07 18.35
CA LYS A 189 3.94 -0.22 19.17
C LYS A 189 2.68 0.30 18.47
N HIS A 190 2.84 1.35 17.66
CA HIS A 190 1.77 1.98 16.87
C HIS A 190 1.73 1.49 15.41
N THR A 191 2.40 0.38 15.11
CA THR A 191 2.39 -0.23 13.76
C THR A 191 1.68 -1.58 13.78
N PHE A 192 0.80 -1.77 12.80
CA PHE A 192 0.00 -2.97 12.59
C PHE A 192 0.41 -3.62 11.27
N TRP A 193 0.92 -4.83 11.33
CA TRP A 193 1.26 -5.67 10.16
C TRP A 193 0.16 -6.72 9.98
N GLU A 194 -0.86 -6.39 9.22
CA GLU A 194 -1.98 -7.28 8.93
C GLU A 194 -1.63 -8.26 7.81
N PHE A 195 -2.13 -9.48 7.96
CA PHE A 195 -2.07 -10.55 6.96
C PHE A 195 -3.40 -11.30 6.89
N GLY A 196 -3.91 -11.52 5.67
CA GLY A 196 -5.00 -12.47 5.46
C GLY A 196 -4.48 -13.91 5.62
N SER A 197 -5.24 -14.78 6.31
CA SER A 197 -4.75 -16.14 6.61
C SER A 197 -4.60 -17.03 5.37
N ILE A 198 -5.26 -16.69 4.25
CA ILE A 198 -5.18 -17.42 2.99
C ILE A 198 -4.40 -16.67 1.89
N GLU A 199 -3.73 -15.57 2.21
CA GLU A 199 -2.91 -14.86 1.24
C GLU A 199 -1.52 -15.49 1.08
N GLU A 200 -0.90 -15.28 -0.08
CA GLU A 200 0.43 -15.83 -0.38
C GLU A 200 1.53 -15.22 0.51
N HIS A 201 1.35 -13.98 0.97
CA HIS A 201 2.33 -13.25 1.80
C HIS A 201 2.30 -13.66 3.27
N PHE A 202 1.30 -14.39 3.73
CA PHE A 202 1.19 -14.88 5.12
C PHE A 202 2.45 -15.63 5.59
N LYS A 203 3.13 -16.32 4.69
CA LYS A 203 4.40 -17.01 4.96
C LYS A 203 5.53 -16.11 5.47
N TYR A 204 5.48 -14.81 5.19
CA TYR A 204 6.49 -13.84 5.64
C TYR A 204 6.20 -13.27 7.03
N ARG A 205 5.01 -13.49 7.58
CA ARG A 205 4.57 -12.95 8.88
C ARG A 205 5.57 -13.23 9.99
N ASN A 206 6.07 -14.47 10.11
CA ASN A 206 7.00 -14.84 11.16
C ASN A 206 8.33 -14.05 11.08
N ALA A 207 8.85 -13.80 9.90
CA ALA A 207 10.07 -13.02 9.73
C ALA A 207 9.87 -11.56 10.15
N VAL A 208 8.72 -10.98 9.83
CA VAL A 208 8.34 -9.61 10.25
C VAL A 208 8.20 -9.54 11.78
N MET A 209 7.51 -10.49 12.41
CA MET A 209 7.35 -10.59 13.86
C MET A 209 8.69 -10.70 14.62
N GLN A 210 9.62 -11.48 14.08
CA GLN A 210 10.95 -11.62 14.67
C GLN A 210 11.78 -10.35 14.58
N THR A 211 11.53 -9.53 13.57
CA THR A 211 12.25 -8.27 13.36
C THR A 211 11.66 -7.13 14.21
N TYR A 212 10.34 -7.03 14.26
CA TYR A 212 9.62 -5.93 14.92
C TYR A 212 8.87 -6.41 16.16
N ILE A 213 9.62 -6.81 17.18
CA ILE A 213 9.10 -7.53 18.37
C ILE A 213 8.10 -6.74 19.22
N HIS A 214 8.02 -5.44 19.05
CA HIS A 214 7.07 -4.57 19.75
C HIS A 214 5.83 -4.22 18.92
N GLY A 215 5.70 -4.79 17.71
CA GLY A 215 4.61 -4.49 16.79
C GLY A 215 3.34 -5.30 17.01
N ASN A 216 2.31 -4.96 16.25
CA ASN A 216 1.01 -5.64 16.25
C ASN A 216 0.87 -6.46 14.96
N PHE A 217 0.49 -7.73 15.06
CA PHE A 217 0.47 -8.68 13.92
C PHE A 217 -0.89 -9.36 13.77
N PRO A 218 -1.97 -8.61 13.48
CA PRO A 218 -3.28 -9.19 13.28
C PRO A 218 -3.32 -10.14 12.08
N VAL A 219 -4.19 -11.14 12.19
CA VAL A 219 -4.51 -12.06 11.11
C VAL A 219 -5.99 -11.97 10.83
N PHE A 220 -6.35 -11.69 9.59
CA PHE A 220 -7.74 -11.70 9.15
C PHE A 220 -8.09 -13.09 8.62
N GLU A 221 -8.74 -13.88 9.47
CA GLU A 221 -9.06 -15.28 9.19
C GLU A 221 -10.01 -15.42 7.99
N GLY A 222 -9.63 -16.26 7.03
CA GLY A 222 -10.39 -16.49 5.80
C GLY A 222 -10.26 -15.40 4.75
N PHE A 223 -9.46 -14.36 5.02
CA PHE A 223 -9.23 -13.29 4.04
C PHE A 223 -7.99 -13.54 3.19
N ASN A 224 -8.08 -13.13 1.93
CA ASN A 224 -6.99 -13.07 0.99
C ASN A 224 -6.37 -11.67 0.97
N HIS A 225 -5.32 -11.48 0.20
CA HIS A 225 -4.54 -10.26 0.05
C HIS A 225 -5.40 -9.02 -0.22
N MET A 226 -5.36 -8.02 0.66
CA MET A 226 -6.13 -6.77 0.58
C MET A 226 -7.65 -6.95 0.50
N GLN A 227 -8.16 -8.12 0.87
CA GLN A 227 -9.56 -8.47 0.61
C GLN A 227 -10.53 -7.64 1.43
N TYR A 228 -10.19 -7.31 2.67
CA TYR A 228 -11.09 -6.57 3.54
C TYR A 228 -11.34 -5.15 3.03
N GLN A 229 -10.29 -4.39 2.73
CA GLN A 229 -10.44 -3.03 2.21
C GLN A 229 -11.22 -2.96 0.88
N ILE A 230 -11.12 -4.00 0.05
CA ILE A 230 -11.81 -4.05 -1.25
C ILE A 230 -13.29 -4.38 -1.07
N ARG A 231 -13.64 -5.37 -0.24
CA ARG A 231 -15.01 -5.83 -0.06
C ARG A 231 -15.85 -4.93 0.83
N ASP A 232 -15.26 -4.47 1.92
CA ASP A 232 -15.93 -3.61 2.91
C ASP A 232 -15.08 -2.36 3.23
N PRO A 233 -15.00 -1.40 2.30
CA PRO A 233 -14.21 -0.18 2.54
C PRO A 233 -14.73 0.66 3.71
N GLU A 234 -16.01 0.55 4.06
CA GLU A 234 -16.58 1.25 5.21
C GLU A 234 -16.18 0.58 6.53
N GLY A 235 -16.26 -0.74 6.63
CA GLY A 235 -15.77 -1.49 7.78
C GLY A 235 -14.27 -1.31 7.98
N PHE A 236 -13.51 -1.33 6.90
CA PHE A 236 -12.06 -1.07 6.91
C PHE A 236 -11.75 0.35 7.41
N ALA A 237 -12.48 1.37 6.95
CA ALA A 237 -12.33 2.75 7.42
C ALA A 237 -12.62 2.86 8.93
N ARG A 238 -13.73 2.28 9.42
CA ARG A 238 -14.04 2.25 10.86
C ARG A 238 -12.96 1.56 11.69
N MET A 239 -12.37 0.49 11.19
CA MET A 239 -11.25 -0.18 11.84
C MET A 239 -10.04 0.74 11.95
N LEU A 240 -9.67 1.45 10.87
CA LEU A 240 -8.57 2.41 10.86
C LEU A 240 -8.82 3.58 11.83
N GLU A 241 -10.06 4.10 11.88
CA GLU A 241 -10.45 5.13 12.86
C GLU A 241 -10.28 4.63 14.30
N THR A 242 -10.67 3.39 14.59
CA THR A 242 -10.50 2.78 15.91
C THR A 242 -9.02 2.66 16.29
N ILE A 243 -8.15 2.28 15.32
CA ILE A 243 -6.70 2.25 15.55
C ILE A 243 -6.18 3.63 15.93
N ILE A 244 -6.60 4.69 15.24
CA ILE A 244 -6.19 6.07 15.54
C ILE A 244 -6.68 6.50 16.92
N GLU A 245 -7.91 6.14 17.31
CA GLU A 245 -8.55 6.62 18.53
C GLU A 245 -8.06 5.91 19.80
N ILE A 246 -7.78 4.61 19.74
CA ILE A 246 -7.49 3.79 20.92
C ILE A 246 -6.24 2.90 20.81
N ASP A 247 -5.45 3.03 19.73
CA ASP A 247 -4.22 2.27 19.52
C ASP A 247 -4.39 0.74 19.53
N ARG A 248 -5.56 0.26 19.13
CA ARG A 248 -5.90 -1.16 19.12
C ARG A 248 -6.79 -1.48 17.95
N LEU A 249 -6.70 -2.73 17.49
CA LEU A 249 -7.70 -3.29 16.59
C LEU A 249 -9.01 -3.50 17.35
N PRO A 250 -10.16 -3.12 16.78
CA PRO A 250 -11.45 -3.52 17.32
C PRO A 250 -11.60 -5.05 17.26
N GLU A 251 -12.49 -5.61 18.11
CA GLU A 251 -12.93 -6.99 17.92
C GLU A 251 -13.68 -7.08 16.58
N LEU A 252 -13.02 -7.66 15.58
CA LEU A 252 -13.57 -7.78 14.23
C LEU A 252 -14.39 -9.06 14.17
N THR A 253 -15.70 -8.94 14.16
CA THR A 253 -16.61 -10.02 13.78
C THR A 253 -16.81 -9.97 12.27
N PHE A 254 -16.03 -10.76 11.54
CA PHE A 254 -16.21 -10.90 10.10
C PHE A 254 -17.38 -11.84 9.82
N THR A 255 -18.45 -11.32 9.24
CA THR A 255 -19.43 -12.17 8.57
C THR A 255 -18.86 -12.47 7.18
N LEU A 256 -18.29 -13.66 7.00
CA LEU A 256 -17.92 -14.15 5.66
C LEU A 256 -19.22 -14.31 4.85
N LEU A 257 -19.52 -13.34 4.00
CA LEU A 257 -20.60 -13.41 2.99
C LEU A 257 -20.11 -14.08 1.72
#